data_b45f193da7bffc36565f01ec595c6a23
#
_entry.id   b45f193da7bffc36565f01ec595c6a23
#
_cell.length_a   1.000
_cell.length_b   1.000
_cell.length_c   1.000
_cell.angle_alpha   90.00
_cell.angle_beta   90.00
_cell.angle_gamma   90.00
#
_symmetry.space_group_name_H-M   'P 1'
#
loop_
_entity.id
_entity.type
_entity.pdbx_description
1 polymer ?
#
loop_
_entity_poly.entity_id
_entity_poly.type
_entity_poly.pdbx_seq_one_letter_code
_entity_poly.pdbx_strand_id
1 'polypeptide(L)'
;MTPPQPPSSIQALEQERERVITLLSRHFASDHLSIEDLETRLEMAYRASSVAEIRALASDLPTAEGATGTPALRPAPTPSQRVRTRLVSVLGTRARRGLWVPPQQLDLVAVMSETHLDLRHAQLSAGVTEIRIKATFASVRVTVPPHVHVVVETTPVLAAVNDRSDQRRLPPHGAPVVRITGWAVMSEVTVRTRSVED
;
A
#
# COMPACT_ATOMS: atom_id res chain seq x y z
N MET A 1 1.89 12.25 -40.92
CA MET A 1 1.31 11.90 -39.60
C MET A 1 0.34 10.75 -39.82
N THR A 2 0.75 9.54 -39.48
CA THR A 2 -0.10 8.35 -39.60
C THR A 2 -1.09 8.36 -38.42
N PRO A 3 -2.39 8.21 -38.64
CA PRO A 3 -3.36 8.14 -37.56
C PRO A 3 -3.08 6.91 -36.69
N PRO A 4 -3.31 6.99 -35.36
CA PRO A 4 -3.14 5.84 -34.47
C PRO A 4 -4.08 4.72 -34.91
N GLN A 5 -3.49 3.54 -35.17
CA GLN A 5 -4.26 2.33 -35.46
C GLN A 5 -5.09 1.93 -34.22
N PRO A 6 -6.35 1.53 -34.38
CA PRO A 6 -7.14 1.02 -33.26
C PRO A 6 -6.45 -0.22 -32.69
N PRO A 7 -6.44 -0.38 -31.36
CA PRO A 7 -5.82 -1.53 -30.70
C PRO A 7 -6.41 -2.84 -31.23
N SER A 8 -5.56 -3.84 -31.44
CA SER A 8 -6.04 -5.18 -31.78
C SER A 8 -6.96 -5.70 -30.68
N SER A 9 -7.89 -6.58 -31.00
CA SER A 9 -8.85 -7.15 -30.02
C SER A 9 -8.14 -7.77 -28.79
N ILE A 10 -6.95 -8.31 -28.98
CA ILE A 10 -6.12 -8.88 -27.91
C ILE A 10 -5.56 -7.76 -27.02
N GLN A 11 -5.07 -6.67 -27.60
CA GLN A 11 -4.57 -5.52 -26.83
C GLN A 11 -5.68 -4.83 -26.05
N ALA A 12 -6.87 -4.73 -26.62
CA ALA A 12 -8.04 -4.18 -25.93
C ALA A 12 -8.46 -5.07 -24.75
N LEU A 13 -8.38 -6.39 -24.88
CA LEU A 13 -8.68 -7.35 -23.82
C LEU A 13 -7.67 -7.21 -22.66
N GLU A 14 -6.36 -7.14 -22.96
CA GLU A 14 -5.34 -6.98 -21.95
C GLU A 14 -5.44 -5.65 -21.21
N GLN A 15 -5.66 -4.55 -21.93
CA GLN A 15 -5.84 -3.23 -21.31
C GLN A 15 -7.04 -3.19 -20.37
N GLU A 16 -8.16 -3.82 -20.78
CA GLU A 16 -9.35 -3.87 -19.93
C GLU A 16 -9.13 -4.77 -18.71
N ARG A 17 -8.37 -5.89 -18.86
CA ARG A 17 -8.00 -6.77 -17.75
C ARG A 17 -7.19 -6.00 -16.70
N GLU A 18 -6.14 -5.31 -17.10
CA GLU A 18 -5.32 -4.51 -16.20
C GLU A 18 -6.15 -3.41 -15.49
N ARG A 19 -7.05 -2.78 -16.24
CA ARG A 19 -7.94 -1.75 -15.70
C ARG A 19 -8.85 -2.30 -14.61
N VAL A 20 -9.50 -3.43 -14.85
CA VAL A 20 -10.41 -4.06 -13.89
C VAL A 20 -9.64 -4.61 -12.68
N ILE A 21 -8.49 -5.25 -12.87
CA ILE A 21 -7.63 -5.69 -11.77
C ILE A 21 -7.23 -4.51 -10.88
N THR A 22 -6.86 -3.38 -11.48
CA THR A 22 -6.54 -2.15 -10.72
C THR A 22 -7.75 -1.64 -9.93
N LEU A 23 -8.94 -1.69 -10.53
CA LEU A 23 -10.19 -1.28 -9.88
C LEU A 23 -10.55 -2.19 -8.70
N LEU A 24 -10.53 -3.52 -8.90
CA LEU A 24 -10.75 -4.50 -7.84
C LEU A 24 -9.80 -4.30 -6.66
N SER A 25 -8.52 -4.09 -6.95
CA SER A 25 -7.50 -3.85 -5.94
C SER A 25 -7.74 -2.55 -5.15
N ARG A 26 -8.26 -1.51 -5.80
CA ARG A 26 -8.67 -0.27 -5.10
C ARG A 26 -9.85 -0.51 -4.18
N HIS A 27 -10.85 -1.26 -4.61
CA HIS A 27 -12.02 -1.58 -3.79
C HIS A 27 -11.66 -2.46 -2.60
N PHE A 28 -10.80 -3.46 -2.80
CA PHE A 28 -10.21 -4.22 -1.70
C PHE A 28 -9.44 -3.31 -0.73
N ALA A 29 -8.59 -2.43 -1.26
CA ALA A 29 -7.87 -1.46 -0.46
C ALA A 29 -8.80 -0.51 0.32
N SER A 30 -10.03 -0.30 -0.12
CA SER A 30 -11.04 0.53 0.54
C SER A 30 -11.99 -0.25 1.45
N ASP A 31 -11.70 -1.53 1.71
CA ASP A 31 -12.52 -2.46 2.50
C ASP A 31 -13.95 -2.67 1.94
N HIS A 32 -14.13 -2.45 0.62
CA HIS A 32 -15.38 -2.73 -0.09
C HIS A 32 -15.44 -4.15 -0.68
N LEU A 33 -14.33 -4.87 -0.68
CA LEU A 33 -14.20 -6.25 -1.12
C LEU A 33 -13.48 -7.07 -0.05
N SER A 34 -13.93 -8.30 0.17
CA SER A 34 -13.20 -9.27 0.98
C SER A 34 -12.00 -9.82 0.19
N ILE A 35 -11.08 -10.52 0.89
CA ILE A 35 -9.94 -11.16 0.22
C ILE A 35 -10.42 -12.30 -0.69
N GLU A 36 -11.41 -13.06 -0.26
CA GLU A 36 -12.00 -14.18 -1.00
C GLU A 36 -12.69 -13.69 -2.28
N ASP A 37 -13.41 -12.55 -2.19
CA ASP A 37 -14.03 -11.93 -3.36
C ASP A 37 -12.98 -11.41 -4.34
N LEU A 38 -11.90 -10.80 -3.84
CA LEU A 38 -10.81 -10.32 -4.67
C LEU A 38 -10.15 -11.49 -5.42
N GLU A 39 -9.78 -12.56 -4.71
CA GLU A 39 -9.13 -13.75 -5.30
C GLU A 39 -10.02 -14.38 -6.38
N THR A 40 -11.30 -14.57 -6.07
CA THR A 40 -12.27 -15.14 -7.01
C THR A 40 -12.38 -14.28 -8.28
N ARG A 41 -12.52 -12.96 -8.13
CA ARG A 41 -12.64 -12.04 -9.27
C ARG A 41 -11.35 -11.93 -10.07
N LEU A 42 -10.17 -12.00 -9.43
CA LEU A 42 -8.88 -12.04 -10.11
C LEU A 42 -8.76 -13.30 -10.97
N GLU A 43 -9.12 -14.49 -10.42
CA GLU A 43 -9.12 -15.73 -11.18
C GLU A 43 -10.04 -15.66 -12.39
N MET A 44 -11.26 -15.13 -12.22
CA MET A 44 -12.19 -14.92 -13.32
C MET A 44 -11.65 -13.93 -14.35
N ALA A 45 -10.99 -12.85 -13.95
CA ALA A 45 -10.40 -11.87 -14.86
C ALA A 45 -9.29 -12.47 -15.73
N TYR A 46 -8.49 -13.38 -15.17
CA TYR A 46 -7.46 -14.09 -15.95
C TYR A 46 -8.04 -15.14 -16.90
N ARG A 47 -9.16 -15.76 -16.56
CA ARG A 47 -9.86 -16.74 -17.43
C ARG A 47 -10.77 -16.10 -18.47
N ALA A 48 -11.14 -14.85 -18.29
CA ALA A 48 -12.06 -14.16 -19.19
C ALA A 48 -11.49 -14.05 -20.61
N SER A 49 -12.33 -14.38 -21.58
CA SER A 49 -12.02 -14.38 -23.00
C SER A 49 -12.59 -13.17 -23.75
N SER A 50 -13.42 -12.37 -23.10
CA SER A 50 -14.03 -11.18 -23.68
C SER A 50 -13.96 -9.96 -22.76
N VAL A 51 -13.94 -8.77 -23.38
CA VAL A 51 -13.98 -7.49 -22.67
C VAL A 51 -15.27 -7.35 -21.85
N ALA A 52 -16.38 -7.91 -22.33
CA ALA A 52 -17.65 -7.87 -21.61
C ALA A 52 -17.62 -8.69 -20.31
N GLU A 53 -17.03 -9.89 -20.34
CA GLU A 53 -16.83 -10.71 -19.14
C GLU A 53 -15.97 -9.98 -18.10
N ILE A 54 -14.86 -9.36 -18.53
CA ILE A 54 -13.97 -8.61 -17.65
C ILE A 54 -14.71 -7.44 -16.99
N ARG A 55 -15.49 -6.68 -17.73
CA ARG A 55 -16.28 -5.56 -17.20
C ARG A 55 -17.33 -5.98 -16.20
N ALA A 56 -17.96 -7.14 -16.43
CA ALA A 56 -18.97 -7.68 -15.53
C ALA A 56 -18.43 -7.90 -14.10
N LEU A 57 -17.14 -8.21 -13.95
CA LEU A 57 -16.50 -8.46 -12.65
C LEU A 57 -16.42 -7.21 -11.73
N ALA A 58 -16.61 -6.03 -12.30
CA ALA A 58 -16.57 -4.79 -11.56
C ALA A 58 -17.91 -4.02 -11.62
N SER A 59 -18.95 -4.60 -12.23
CA SER A 59 -20.22 -3.92 -12.47
C SER A 59 -21.03 -3.60 -11.21
N ASP A 60 -20.82 -4.37 -10.15
CA ASP A 60 -21.46 -4.21 -8.84
C ASP A 60 -20.67 -3.28 -7.89
N LEU A 61 -19.48 -2.86 -8.32
CA LEU A 61 -18.65 -1.97 -7.51
C LEU A 61 -19.02 -0.51 -7.76
N PRO A 62 -19.06 0.32 -6.69
CA PRO A 62 -19.35 1.75 -6.84
C PRO A 62 -18.29 2.39 -7.75
N THR A 63 -18.73 2.97 -8.87
CA THR A 63 -17.84 3.71 -9.76
C THR A 63 -17.32 4.95 -9.07
N ALA A 64 -15.98 5.09 -9.04
CA ALA A 64 -15.31 6.25 -8.45
C ALA A 64 -15.44 7.53 -9.29
N GLU A 65 -16.47 7.66 -10.15
CA GLU A 65 -16.73 8.83 -10.98
C GLU A 65 -17.37 10.01 -10.22
N GLY A 66 -17.47 9.90 -8.88
CA GLY A 66 -17.96 10.99 -8.03
C GLY A 66 -16.87 11.92 -7.44
N ALA A 67 -15.59 11.74 -7.78
CA ALA A 67 -14.49 12.52 -7.19
C ALA A 67 -13.84 13.52 -8.17
N THR A 68 -14.57 14.05 -9.15
CA THR A 68 -14.20 15.29 -9.82
C THR A 68 -14.73 16.49 -9.02
N GLY A 69 -14.42 16.52 -7.74
CA GLY A 69 -14.52 17.73 -6.92
C GLY A 69 -13.26 18.54 -7.13
N THR A 70 -13.40 19.73 -7.69
CA THR A 70 -12.45 20.83 -7.62
C THR A 70 -11.71 20.79 -6.30
N PRO A 71 -10.38 20.99 -6.22
CA PRO A 71 -9.68 21.07 -4.96
C PRO A 71 -10.17 22.31 -4.19
N ALA A 72 -11.27 22.16 -3.48
CA ALA A 72 -11.67 23.11 -2.48
C ALA A 72 -10.56 23.13 -1.44
N LEU A 73 -9.99 24.32 -1.19
CA LEU A 73 -9.08 24.58 -0.09
C LEU A 73 -9.67 23.98 1.18
N ARG A 74 -9.19 22.78 1.56
CA ARG A 74 -9.56 22.19 2.84
C ARG A 74 -9.03 23.10 3.93
N PRO A 75 -9.88 23.51 4.88
CA PRO A 75 -9.38 24.23 6.06
C PRO A 75 -8.29 23.41 6.73
N ALA A 76 -7.24 24.07 7.22
CA ALA A 76 -6.16 23.43 7.92
C ALA A 76 -6.74 22.50 9.01
N PRO A 77 -6.28 21.25 9.09
CA PRO A 77 -6.82 20.29 10.05
C PRO A 77 -6.63 20.82 11.46
N THR A 78 -7.70 20.85 12.23
CA THR A 78 -7.67 21.13 13.67
C THR A 78 -6.73 20.13 14.33
N PRO A 79 -5.92 20.50 15.33
CA PRO A 79 -4.86 19.66 15.91
C PRO A 79 -5.32 18.32 16.52
N SER A 80 -6.62 18.06 16.57
CA SER A 80 -7.22 16.81 17.09
C SER A 80 -7.57 15.75 16.03
N GLN A 81 -7.46 16.05 14.73
CA GLN A 81 -7.68 15.05 13.69
C GLN A 81 -6.38 14.32 13.42
N ARG A 82 -6.28 13.07 13.87
CA ARG A 82 -5.23 12.15 13.45
C ARG A 82 -5.29 12.02 11.93
N VAL A 83 -4.32 12.62 11.25
CA VAL A 83 -4.24 12.58 9.78
C VAL A 83 -3.92 11.13 9.40
N ARG A 84 -4.90 10.43 8.85
CA ARG A 84 -4.70 9.12 8.24
C ARG A 84 -4.29 9.32 6.80
N THR A 85 -3.19 8.72 6.42
CA THR A 85 -2.77 8.70 5.01
C THR A 85 -2.72 7.25 4.56
N ARG A 86 -3.29 6.97 3.41
CA ARG A 86 -3.28 5.65 2.81
C ARG A 86 -2.30 5.60 1.64
N LEU A 87 -1.45 4.60 1.65
CA LEU A 87 -0.46 4.32 0.61
C LEU A 87 -0.81 2.99 -0.03
N VAL A 88 -1.23 3.02 -1.29
CA VAL A 88 -1.65 1.82 -2.02
C VAL A 88 -0.65 1.52 -3.11
N SER A 89 -0.19 0.27 -3.19
CA SER A 89 0.70 -0.25 -4.23
C SER A 89 0.10 -1.52 -4.79
N VAL A 90 -0.16 -1.54 -6.09
CA VAL A 90 -0.75 -2.68 -6.81
C VAL A 90 0.04 -2.91 -8.08
N LEU A 91 0.40 -4.17 -8.35
CA LEU A 91 1.06 -4.61 -9.58
C LEU A 91 2.26 -3.73 -9.98
N GLY A 92 3.24 -3.59 -9.11
CA GLY A 92 4.42 -2.80 -9.43
C GLY A 92 5.32 -2.53 -8.25
N THR A 93 6.32 -1.67 -8.45
CA THR A 93 7.24 -1.26 -7.39
C THR A 93 6.94 0.16 -6.94
N ARG A 94 6.81 0.38 -5.64
CA ARG A 94 6.65 1.70 -5.05
C ARG A 94 7.73 1.97 -4.03
N ALA A 95 8.40 3.12 -4.17
CA ALA A 95 9.37 3.58 -3.19
C ALA A 95 8.98 4.95 -2.63
N ARG A 96 9.04 5.09 -1.31
CA ARG A 96 8.92 6.37 -0.61
C ARG A 96 10.22 6.63 0.13
N ARG A 97 10.97 7.62 -0.33
CA ARG A 97 12.30 7.97 0.19
C ARG A 97 12.43 9.49 0.32
N GLY A 98 13.47 9.94 1.02
CA GLY A 98 13.83 11.35 1.14
C GLY A 98 13.15 12.06 2.31
N LEU A 99 13.14 13.39 2.26
CA LEU A 99 12.54 14.23 3.30
C LEU A 99 11.01 14.22 3.16
N TRP A 100 10.35 13.69 4.17
CA TRP A 100 8.88 13.71 4.27
C TRP A 100 8.43 13.58 5.73
N VAL A 101 7.22 14.02 6.01
CA VAL A 101 6.61 13.90 7.34
C VAL A 101 5.61 12.75 7.29
N PRO A 102 5.89 11.62 7.95
CA PRO A 102 4.91 10.55 8.08
C PRO A 102 3.72 11.02 8.91
N PRO A 103 2.49 10.69 8.51
CA PRO A 103 1.34 10.91 9.36
C PRO A 103 1.42 9.99 10.59
N GLN A 104 0.73 10.34 11.68
CA GLN A 104 0.69 9.49 12.87
C GLN A 104 0.09 8.10 12.60
N GLN A 105 -0.79 8.00 11.58
CA GLN A 105 -1.35 6.74 11.12
C GLN A 105 -1.17 6.62 9.61
N LEU A 106 -0.39 5.63 9.18
CA LEU A 106 -0.13 5.31 7.78
C LEU A 106 -0.67 3.92 7.47
N ASP A 107 -1.70 3.85 6.62
CA ASP A 107 -2.20 2.58 6.10
C ASP A 107 -1.46 2.24 4.80
N LEU A 108 -0.70 1.16 4.80
CA LEU A 108 0.04 0.64 3.65
C LEU A 108 -0.68 -0.60 3.13
N VAL A 109 -1.16 -0.55 1.89
CA VAL A 109 -1.78 -1.68 1.21
C VAL A 109 -0.91 -2.06 0.02
N ALA A 110 -0.44 -3.30 0.00
CA ALA A 110 0.43 -3.83 -1.04
C ALA A 110 -0.18 -5.12 -1.59
N VAL A 111 -0.49 -5.14 -2.89
CA VAL A 111 -1.04 -6.30 -3.59
C VAL A 111 -0.20 -6.59 -4.81
N MET A 112 0.34 -7.81 -4.92
CA MET A 112 1.22 -8.24 -6.02
C MET A 112 2.28 -7.18 -6.37
N SER A 113 2.90 -6.60 -5.34
CA SER A 113 3.77 -5.42 -5.50
C SER A 113 4.97 -5.47 -4.58
N GLU A 114 5.97 -4.67 -4.92
CA GLU A 114 7.11 -4.40 -4.05
C GLU A 114 7.02 -2.98 -3.52
N THR A 115 7.05 -2.82 -2.19
CA THR A 115 6.97 -1.51 -1.55
C THR A 115 8.18 -1.26 -0.65
N HIS A 116 8.87 -0.16 -0.91
CA HIS A 116 9.99 0.31 -0.11
C HIS A 116 9.62 1.58 0.63
N LEU A 117 9.58 1.52 1.95
CA LEU A 117 9.34 2.67 2.81
C LEU A 117 10.63 3.02 3.56
N ASP A 118 11.23 4.15 3.20
CA ASP A 118 12.46 4.63 3.81
C ASP A 118 12.16 5.79 4.76
N LEU A 119 12.39 5.56 6.05
CA LEU A 119 12.15 6.53 7.12
C LEU A 119 13.44 7.19 7.61
N ARG A 120 14.58 6.92 6.99
CA ARG A 120 15.90 7.46 7.46
C ARG A 120 15.94 8.98 7.45
N HIS A 121 15.33 9.59 6.45
CA HIS A 121 15.23 11.05 6.30
C HIS A 121 13.83 11.58 6.64
N ALA A 122 12.94 10.74 7.16
CA ALA A 122 11.60 11.15 7.53
C ALA A 122 11.62 11.94 8.85
N GLN A 123 10.85 13.01 8.90
CA GLN A 123 10.64 13.78 10.13
C GLN A 123 9.53 13.11 10.93
N LEU A 124 9.90 12.18 11.80
CA LEU A 124 8.97 11.51 12.70
C LEU A 124 8.54 12.47 13.81
N SER A 125 7.25 12.61 14.04
CA SER A 125 6.71 13.36 15.15
C SER A 125 7.05 12.67 16.47
N ALA A 126 7.19 13.43 17.55
CA ALA A 126 7.31 12.87 18.89
C ALA A 126 6.09 11.97 19.20
N GLY A 127 6.35 10.80 19.77
CA GLY A 127 5.32 9.82 20.12
C GLY A 127 5.29 8.61 19.18
N VAL A 128 4.11 8.01 19.00
CA VAL A 128 3.93 6.77 18.25
C VAL A 128 3.44 7.08 16.83
N THR A 129 4.19 6.61 15.83
CA THR A 129 3.76 6.55 14.44
C THR A 129 3.33 5.13 14.14
N GLU A 130 2.05 4.93 13.85
CA GLU A 130 1.49 3.62 13.52
C GLU A 130 1.50 3.41 12.01
N ILE A 131 2.14 2.31 11.56
CA ILE A 131 2.14 1.86 10.17
C ILE A 131 1.38 0.55 10.11
N ARG A 132 0.18 0.60 9.55
CA ARG A 132 -0.65 -0.59 9.37
C ARG A 132 -0.40 -1.17 7.99
N ILE A 133 0.14 -2.38 7.93
CA ILE A 133 0.47 -3.09 6.69
C ILE A 133 -0.61 -4.12 6.39
N LYS A 134 -1.15 -4.06 5.17
CA LYS A 134 -1.99 -5.09 4.56
C LYS A 134 -1.28 -5.55 3.30
N ALA A 135 -0.62 -6.69 3.33
CA ALA A 135 0.18 -7.22 2.24
C ALA A 135 -0.36 -8.55 1.74
N THR A 136 -0.58 -8.67 0.43
CA THR A 136 -1.00 -9.90 -0.24
C THR A 136 -0.12 -10.12 -1.47
N PHE A 137 0.56 -11.27 -1.55
CA PHE A 137 1.51 -11.59 -2.62
C PHE A 137 2.53 -10.47 -2.86
N ALA A 138 3.01 -9.82 -1.79
CA ALA A 138 3.79 -8.61 -1.88
C ALA A 138 5.09 -8.69 -1.07
N SER A 139 6.06 -7.87 -1.43
CA SER A 139 7.26 -7.64 -0.64
C SER A 139 7.24 -6.21 -0.08
N VAL A 140 7.24 -6.08 1.24
CA VAL A 140 7.26 -4.78 1.92
C VAL A 140 8.56 -4.65 2.70
N ARG A 141 9.34 -3.63 2.35
CA ARG A 141 10.60 -3.32 3.05
C ARG A 141 10.51 -1.97 3.72
N VAL A 142 10.68 -1.96 5.05
CA VAL A 142 10.69 -0.74 5.86
C VAL A 142 12.10 -0.53 6.39
N THR A 143 12.68 0.63 6.10
CA THR A 143 13.99 1.03 6.62
C THR A 143 13.82 2.16 7.62
N VAL A 144 14.34 1.97 8.83
CA VAL A 144 14.23 2.93 9.93
C VAL A 144 15.61 3.41 10.38
N PRO A 145 15.76 4.65 10.87
CA PRO A 145 17.02 5.11 11.42
C PRO A 145 17.29 4.51 12.82
N PRO A 146 18.56 4.47 13.28
CA PRO A 146 18.96 3.82 14.53
C PRO A 146 18.37 4.42 15.82
N HIS A 147 17.95 5.68 15.76
CA HIS A 147 17.40 6.39 16.92
C HIS A 147 15.88 6.19 17.11
N VAL A 148 15.24 5.40 16.23
CA VAL A 148 13.81 5.12 16.27
C VAL A 148 13.58 3.74 16.87
N HIS A 149 12.72 3.66 17.86
CA HIS A 149 12.28 2.37 18.40
C HIS A 149 11.19 1.76 17.50
N VAL A 150 11.37 0.49 17.15
CA VAL A 150 10.42 -0.22 16.29
C VAL A 150 9.73 -1.33 17.08
N VAL A 151 8.41 -1.41 16.95
CA VAL A 151 7.59 -2.50 17.49
C VAL A 151 6.87 -3.15 16.32
N VAL A 152 7.11 -4.43 16.07
CA VAL A 152 6.49 -5.18 14.96
C VAL A 152 5.46 -6.15 15.53
N GLU A 153 4.19 -5.88 15.20
CA GLU A 153 3.02 -6.67 15.64
C GLU A 153 2.21 -7.08 14.38
N THR A 154 2.88 -7.65 13.39
CA THR A 154 2.24 -8.08 12.14
C THR A 154 1.89 -9.56 12.22
N THR A 155 0.67 -9.94 11.83
CA THR A 155 0.23 -11.33 11.77
C THR A 155 0.59 -11.94 10.41
N PRO A 156 1.52 -12.89 10.33
CA PRO A 156 1.85 -13.58 9.09
C PRO A 156 0.88 -14.75 8.83
N VAL A 157 0.43 -14.88 7.58
CA VAL A 157 -0.31 -16.04 7.08
C VAL A 157 0.40 -16.54 5.83
N LEU A 158 1.07 -17.68 5.91
CA LEU A 158 1.95 -18.19 4.85
C LEU A 158 2.98 -17.14 4.38
N ALA A 159 3.46 -16.31 5.31
CA ALA A 159 4.28 -15.14 5.05
C ALA A 159 5.50 -15.11 5.96
N ALA A 160 6.55 -14.41 5.55
CA ALA A 160 7.73 -14.16 6.37
C ALA A 160 7.72 -12.73 6.91
N VAL A 161 7.84 -12.58 8.22
CA VAL A 161 8.07 -11.28 8.87
C VAL A 161 9.46 -11.29 9.47
N ASN A 162 10.36 -10.55 8.86
CA ASN A 162 11.76 -10.46 9.25
C ASN A 162 12.02 -9.14 9.95
N ASP A 163 12.08 -9.15 11.27
CA ASP A 163 12.52 -7.99 12.04
C ASP A 163 14.04 -8.04 12.25
N ARG A 164 14.72 -7.14 11.55
CA ARG A 164 16.17 -6.91 11.65
C ARG A 164 16.45 -5.51 12.21
N SER A 165 15.50 -4.98 12.99
CA SER A 165 15.71 -3.74 13.71
C SER A 165 16.69 -3.96 14.88
N ASP A 166 17.54 -2.97 15.16
CA ASP A 166 18.48 -3.04 16.28
C ASP A 166 17.75 -2.69 17.58
N GLN A 167 17.07 -3.68 18.17
CA GLN A 167 16.32 -3.54 19.43
C GLN A 167 17.21 -3.65 20.67
N ARG A 168 18.54 -3.83 20.52
CA ARG A 168 19.47 -4.06 21.63
C ARG A 168 19.70 -2.81 22.49
N ARG A 169 19.33 -1.63 22.02
CA ARG A 169 19.44 -0.38 22.77
C ARG A 169 18.05 0.03 23.27
N LEU A 170 17.94 0.18 24.59
CA LEU A 170 16.78 0.86 25.16
C LEU A 170 16.68 2.26 24.55
N PRO A 171 15.53 2.62 23.96
CA PRO A 171 15.38 3.93 23.36
C PRO A 171 15.55 5.00 24.46
N PRO A 172 16.21 6.12 24.17
CA PRO A 172 16.24 7.25 25.07
C PRO A 172 14.81 7.74 25.36
N HIS A 173 14.60 8.27 26.56
CA HIS A 173 13.29 8.82 26.93
C HIS A 173 12.85 9.87 25.91
N GLY A 174 11.64 9.69 25.32
CA GLY A 174 11.13 10.59 24.29
C GLY A 174 11.52 10.24 22.85
N ALA A 175 12.22 9.14 22.62
CA ALA A 175 12.51 8.67 21.26
C ALA A 175 11.19 8.39 20.49
N PRO A 176 11.13 8.72 19.18
CA PRO A 176 9.99 8.37 18.37
C PRO A 176 9.84 6.85 18.26
N VAL A 177 8.61 6.38 18.34
CA VAL A 177 8.28 4.96 18.24
C VAL A 177 7.55 4.71 16.93
N VAL A 178 8.00 3.74 16.13
CA VAL A 178 7.30 3.25 14.96
C VAL A 178 6.69 1.90 15.29
N ARG A 179 5.36 1.84 15.34
CA ARG A 179 4.62 0.59 15.51
C ARG A 179 4.13 0.09 14.18
N ILE A 180 4.51 -1.11 13.80
CA ILE A 180 4.10 -1.77 12.57
C ILE A 180 3.10 -2.85 12.93
N THR A 181 1.86 -2.70 12.46
CA THR A 181 0.74 -3.62 12.72
C THR A 181 0.14 -4.11 11.41
N GLY A 182 -0.78 -5.05 11.49
CA GLY A 182 -1.55 -5.52 10.34
C GLY A 182 -1.32 -7.00 10.03
N TRP A 183 -1.43 -7.36 8.76
CA TRP A 183 -1.31 -8.74 8.32
C TRP A 183 -0.58 -8.85 6.97
N ALA A 184 0.03 -10.01 6.76
CA ALA A 184 0.73 -10.36 5.54
C ALA A 184 0.31 -11.76 5.10
N VAL A 185 -0.18 -11.91 3.86
CA VAL A 185 -0.59 -13.19 3.27
C VAL A 185 0.29 -13.47 2.06
N MET A 186 0.95 -14.63 2.04
CA MET A 186 1.89 -15.02 0.98
C MET A 186 2.87 -13.90 0.60
N SER A 187 3.38 -13.20 1.62
CA SER A 187 4.14 -11.95 1.47
C SER A 187 5.39 -11.97 2.33
N GLU A 188 6.33 -11.09 2.01
CA GLU A 188 7.48 -10.84 2.86
C GLU A 188 7.44 -9.41 3.40
N VAL A 189 7.50 -9.27 4.73
CA VAL A 189 7.66 -7.99 5.40
C VAL A 189 9.02 -7.96 6.07
N THR A 190 9.89 -7.07 5.64
CA THR A 190 11.23 -6.91 6.20
C THR A 190 11.40 -5.52 6.81
N VAL A 191 11.71 -5.47 8.09
CA VAL A 191 12.06 -4.24 8.81
C VAL A 191 13.55 -4.24 9.10
N ARG A 192 14.24 -3.14 8.77
CA ARG A 192 15.70 -3.02 8.96
C ARG A 192 16.04 -1.67 9.55
N THR A 193 17.01 -1.66 10.47
CA THR A 193 17.67 -0.44 10.90
C THR A 193 18.90 -0.18 10.04
N ARG A 194 19.00 1.03 9.49
CA ARG A 194 20.17 1.50 8.75
C ARG A 194 20.47 2.96 9.09
N SER A 195 21.75 3.29 9.13
CA SER A 195 22.22 4.67 9.25
C SER A 195 21.94 5.46 7.97
N VAL A 196 21.97 6.79 8.07
CA VAL A 196 21.80 7.70 6.92
C VAL A 196 22.99 7.58 5.95
N GLU A 197 24.14 7.16 6.46
CA GLU A 197 25.41 7.04 5.71
C GLU A 197 25.57 5.70 4.97
N ASP A 198 24.67 4.71 5.23
CA ASP A 198 24.61 3.43 4.52
C ASP A 198 23.51 3.50 3.44
#